data_54d8340bab38c51bd045694a76522de4
#
_entry.id   54d8340bab38c51bd045694a76522de4
#
_cell.length_a   1.000
_cell.length_b   1.000
_cell.length_c   1.000
_cell.angle_alpha   90.00
_cell.angle_beta   90.00
_cell.angle_gamma   90.00
#
_symmetry.space_group_name_H-M   'P 1'
#
loop_
_entity.id
_entity.type
_entity.pdbx_description
1 polymer ?
#
loop_
_entity_poly.entity_id
_entity_poly.type
_entity_poly.pdbx_seq_one_letter_code
_entity_poly.pdbx_strand_id
1 'polypeptide(L)'
;MRIDIFSDTVCPWCYLGKRRFELALATRPQYEPRVTWRPFELNPDMPIDGLDYAAFIAAKMAEDPALADRHAELVRLGESSGIKFRFDLIGRVPNTRRSHLLIAHAARCGLQGRVKDRIMQAYFEEGRDIGDPEELVRLGAEAGLIEAEIRNVLILRVGQDGVVAAERHAAVLGITGVPTLVFDGQYTISGAQEAATFARILDQVAEFATARGVAS
;
A
#
# COMPACT_ATOMS: atom_id res chain seq x y z
N MET A 1 -5.31 4.11 -19.44
CA MET A 1 -5.89 4.24 -18.07
C MET A 1 -4.75 4.45 -17.08
N ARG A 2 -4.80 5.51 -16.29
CA ARG A 2 -3.87 5.79 -15.18
C ARG A 2 -4.59 5.54 -13.86
N ILE A 3 -3.92 4.88 -12.92
CA ILE A 3 -4.50 4.57 -11.61
C ILE A 3 -3.51 4.99 -10.53
N ASP A 4 -3.87 6.00 -9.73
CA ASP A 4 -3.13 6.39 -8.54
C ASP A 4 -3.75 5.67 -7.34
N ILE A 5 -2.95 4.89 -6.57
CA ILE A 5 -3.42 4.11 -5.43
C ILE A 5 -2.76 4.65 -4.15
N PHE A 6 -3.55 5.33 -3.34
CA PHE A 6 -3.12 5.80 -2.01
C PHE A 6 -3.17 4.64 -1.03
N SER A 7 -2.08 4.45 -0.30
CA SER A 7 -1.91 3.23 0.50
C SER A 7 -0.80 3.38 1.53
N ASP A 8 -0.99 2.82 2.72
CA ASP A 8 0.07 2.68 3.72
C ASP A 8 0.62 1.25 3.76
N THR A 9 1.88 1.10 4.15
CA THR A 9 2.59 -0.20 4.22
C THR A 9 2.17 -1.03 5.44
N VAL A 10 1.60 -0.40 6.47
CA VAL A 10 1.07 -1.05 7.69
C VAL A 10 -0.45 -1.19 7.68
N CYS A 11 -1.11 -0.89 6.57
CA CYS A 11 -2.56 -1.04 6.43
C CYS A 11 -2.91 -2.42 5.87
N PRO A 12 -3.51 -3.33 6.65
CA PRO A 12 -3.86 -4.67 6.18
C PRO A 12 -4.93 -4.64 5.08
N TRP A 13 -5.87 -3.69 5.15
CA TRP A 13 -6.84 -3.47 4.08
C TRP A 13 -6.19 -3.01 2.77
N CYS A 14 -5.07 -2.28 2.85
CA CYS A 14 -4.29 -1.92 1.66
C CYS A 14 -3.64 -3.14 1.02
N TYR A 15 -3.15 -4.08 1.82
CA TYR A 15 -2.57 -5.32 1.30
C TYR A 15 -3.65 -6.20 0.64
N LEU A 16 -4.77 -6.38 1.31
CA LEU A 16 -5.93 -7.10 0.76
C LEU A 16 -6.46 -6.44 -0.53
N GLY A 17 -6.63 -5.11 -0.52
CA GLY A 17 -7.11 -4.35 -1.67
C GLY A 17 -6.17 -4.45 -2.88
N LYS A 18 -4.85 -4.37 -2.64
CA LYS A 18 -3.83 -4.58 -3.67
C LYS A 18 -4.00 -5.96 -4.31
N ARG A 19 -4.07 -7.01 -3.51
CA ARG A 19 -4.18 -8.38 -4.00
C ARG A 19 -5.46 -8.62 -4.81
N ARG A 20 -6.59 -8.12 -4.31
CA ARG A 20 -7.89 -8.21 -5.01
C ARG A 20 -7.88 -7.42 -6.33
N PHE A 21 -7.23 -6.26 -6.35
CA PHE A 21 -7.06 -5.47 -7.57
C PHE A 21 -6.20 -6.21 -8.60
N GLU A 22 -5.11 -6.86 -8.19
CA GLU A 22 -4.27 -7.69 -9.06
C GLU A 22 -5.03 -8.90 -9.63
N LEU A 23 -5.84 -9.56 -8.80
CA LEU A 23 -6.72 -10.64 -9.24
C LEU A 23 -7.73 -10.14 -10.28
N ALA A 24 -8.28 -8.94 -10.10
CA ALA A 24 -9.18 -8.32 -11.08
C ALA A 24 -8.46 -8.05 -12.41
N LEU A 25 -7.25 -7.48 -12.37
CA LEU A 25 -6.43 -7.24 -13.56
C LEU A 25 -6.09 -8.54 -14.31
N ALA A 26 -5.78 -9.61 -13.59
CA ALA A 26 -5.51 -10.92 -14.21
C ALA A 26 -6.70 -11.46 -15.00
N THR A 27 -7.93 -11.08 -14.66
CA THR A 27 -9.15 -11.43 -15.43
C THR A 27 -9.45 -10.47 -16.58
N ARG A 28 -8.65 -9.42 -16.75
CA ARG A 28 -8.82 -8.33 -17.73
C ARG A 28 -7.50 -8.04 -18.47
N PRO A 29 -6.91 -9.05 -19.15
CA PRO A 29 -5.59 -8.92 -19.78
C PRO A 29 -5.54 -7.87 -20.90
N GLN A 30 -6.71 -7.41 -21.38
CA GLN A 30 -6.81 -6.32 -22.36
C GLN A 30 -6.48 -4.95 -21.78
N TYR A 31 -6.45 -4.81 -20.43
CA TYR A 31 -6.12 -3.56 -19.77
C TYR A 31 -4.68 -3.62 -19.24
N GLU A 32 -3.87 -2.65 -19.64
CA GLU A 32 -2.52 -2.43 -19.15
C GLU A 32 -2.45 -1.06 -18.44
N PRO A 33 -3.07 -0.92 -17.24
CA PRO A 33 -3.11 0.37 -16.57
C PRO A 33 -1.72 0.76 -16.06
N ARG A 34 -1.42 2.06 -16.18
CA ARG A 34 -0.27 2.64 -15.48
C ARG A 34 -0.64 2.86 -14.02
N VAL A 35 -0.23 1.95 -13.15
CA VAL A 35 -0.44 2.03 -11.70
C VAL A 35 0.69 2.82 -11.04
N THR A 36 0.32 3.76 -10.17
CA THR A 36 1.26 4.51 -9.32
C THR A 36 0.82 4.39 -7.87
N TRP A 37 1.70 3.87 -7.01
CA TRP A 37 1.47 3.82 -5.57
C TRP A 37 1.83 5.16 -4.95
N ARG A 38 0.84 5.76 -4.27
CA ARG A 38 0.97 7.05 -3.59
C ARG A 38 1.07 6.83 -2.09
N PRO A 39 2.01 7.49 -1.41
CA PRO A 39 2.13 7.39 0.04
C PRO A 39 0.92 7.97 0.74
N PHE A 40 0.56 7.33 1.84
CA PHE A 40 -0.41 7.81 2.82
C PHE A 40 -0.02 7.21 4.17
N GLU A 41 0.26 8.04 5.17
CA GLU A 41 0.60 7.58 6.51
C GLU A 41 -0.65 7.55 7.39
N LEU A 42 -1.07 6.35 7.85
CA LEU A 42 -2.19 6.20 8.80
C LEU A 42 -1.86 6.81 10.16
N ASN A 43 -0.58 6.79 10.52
CA ASN A 43 -0.07 7.30 11.78
C ASN A 43 1.11 8.26 11.51
N PRO A 44 0.86 9.49 11.00
CA PRO A 44 1.94 10.43 10.63
C PRO A 44 2.80 10.88 11.81
N ASP A 45 2.24 10.83 13.03
CA ASP A 45 2.91 11.19 14.29
C ASP A 45 3.59 9.99 14.98
N MET A 46 3.65 8.81 14.31
CA MET A 46 4.32 7.62 14.85
C MET A 46 5.79 7.95 15.16
N PRO A 47 6.29 7.65 16.37
CA PRO A 47 7.70 7.80 16.68
C PRO A 47 8.60 7.10 15.66
N ILE A 48 9.79 7.63 15.42
CA ILE A 48 10.73 7.10 14.42
C ILE A 48 11.09 5.63 14.65
N ASP A 49 11.12 5.22 15.91
CA ASP A 49 11.41 3.85 16.34
C ASP A 49 10.16 2.98 16.41
N GLY A 50 8.99 3.53 16.05
CA GLY A 50 7.70 2.85 16.14
C GLY A 50 7.25 2.58 17.58
N LEU A 51 6.21 1.74 17.72
CA LEU A 51 5.66 1.31 19.00
C LEU A 51 5.59 -0.22 19.06
N ASP A 52 5.58 -0.76 20.27
CA ASP A 52 5.28 -2.17 20.49
C ASP A 52 3.89 -2.52 19.93
N TYR A 53 3.81 -3.59 19.14
CA TYR A 53 2.57 -3.95 18.43
C TYR A 53 1.47 -4.36 19.41
N ALA A 54 1.80 -5.16 20.43
CA ALA A 54 0.79 -5.64 21.38
C ALA A 54 0.20 -4.49 22.20
N ALA A 55 1.05 -3.57 22.66
CA ALA A 55 0.60 -2.38 23.40
C ALA A 55 -0.25 -1.45 22.49
N PHE A 56 0.17 -1.23 21.25
CA PHE A 56 -0.58 -0.41 20.30
C PHE A 56 -1.96 -1.01 20.00
N ILE A 57 -2.04 -2.31 19.74
CA ILE A 57 -3.31 -2.99 19.46
C ILE A 57 -4.22 -3.02 20.69
N ALA A 58 -3.67 -3.24 21.89
CA ALA A 58 -4.45 -3.19 23.13
C ALA A 58 -5.09 -1.80 23.34
N ALA A 59 -4.34 -0.71 23.09
CA ALA A 59 -4.88 0.63 23.14
C ALA A 59 -5.99 0.85 22.10
N LYS A 60 -5.78 0.39 20.87
CA LYS A 60 -6.78 0.48 19.80
C LYS A 60 -8.04 -0.35 20.08
N MET A 61 -7.91 -1.52 20.67
CA MET A 61 -9.05 -2.35 21.10
C MET A 61 -9.86 -1.71 22.25
N ALA A 62 -9.19 -0.95 23.11
CA ALA A 62 -9.88 -0.19 24.15
C ALA A 62 -10.74 0.95 23.57
N GLU A 63 -10.27 1.59 22.47
CA GLU A 63 -11.01 2.60 21.73
C GLU A 63 -12.13 1.99 20.85
N ASP A 64 -11.87 0.81 20.29
CA ASP A 64 -12.74 0.14 19.31
C ASP A 64 -12.74 -1.39 19.53
N PRO A 65 -13.68 -1.89 20.36
CA PRO A 65 -13.78 -3.32 20.66
C PRO A 65 -14.02 -4.24 19.45
N ALA A 66 -14.55 -3.70 18.33
CA ALA A 66 -14.77 -4.47 17.11
C ALA A 66 -13.47 -4.73 16.31
N LEU A 67 -12.32 -4.22 16.77
CA LEU A 67 -11.04 -4.43 16.07
C LEU A 67 -10.63 -5.90 16.02
N ALA A 68 -10.91 -6.68 17.07
CA ALA A 68 -10.62 -8.12 17.11
C ALA A 68 -11.39 -8.88 16.03
N ASP A 69 -12.69 -8.60 15.87
CA ASP A 69 -13.52 -9.21 14.85
C ASP A 69 -13.05 -8.85 13.45
N ARG A 70 -12.64 -7.57 13.23
CA ARG A 70 -12.07 -7.13 11.96
C ARG A 70 -10.73 -7.80 11.65
N HIS A 71 -9.89 -8.08 12.63
CA HIS A 71 -8.66 -8.85 12.41
C HIS A 71 -8.97 -10.30 12.01
N ALA A 72 -9.92 -10.95 12.70
CA ALA A 72 -10.35 -12.30 12.32
C ALA A 72 -10.95 -12.33 10.91
N GLU A 73 -11.73 -11.32 10.54
CA GLU A 73 -12.26 -11.18 9.19
C GLU A 73 -11.15 -10.99 8.16
N LEU A 74 -10.16 -10.13 8.43
CA LEU A 74 -9.01 -9.91 7.55
C LEU A 74 -8.22 -11.20 7.30
N VAL A 75 -8.00 -12.04 8.31
CA VAL A 75 -7.34 -13.34 8.14
C VAL A 75 -8.12 -14.20 7.14
N ARG A 76 -9.44 -14.36 7.35
CA ARG A 76 -10.31 -15.13 6.46
C ARG A 76 -10.36 -14.59 5.02
N LEU A 77 -10.49 -13.27 4.86
CA LEU A 77 -10.51 -12.61 3.56
C LEU A 77 -9.13 -12.67 2.87
N GLY A 78 -8.06 -12.61 3.64
CA GLY A 78 -6.69 -12.76 3.17
C GLY A 78 -6.47 -14.15 2.58
N GLU A 79 -6.83 -15.20 3.30
CA GLU A 79 -6.70 -16.58 2.83
C GLU A 79 -7.41 -16.80 1.49
N SER A 80 -8.63 -16.28 1.33
CA SER A 80 -9.37 -16.36 0.06
C SER A 80 -8.73 -15.58 -1.08
N SER A 81 -7.82 -14.64 -0.77
CA SER A 81 -7.09 -13.82 -1.72
C SER A 81 -5.62 -14.22 -1.86
N GLY A 82 -5.19 -15.29 -1.19
CA GLY A 82 -3.81 -15.80 -1.24
C GLY A 82 -2.84 -15.05 -0.32
N ILE A 83 -3.32 -14.38 0.73
CA ILE A 83 -2.52 -13.72 1.77
C ILE A 83 -2.64 -14.52 3.06
N LYS A 84 -1.51 -14.80 3.72
CA LYS A 84 -1.46 -15.44 5.03
C LYS A 84 -1.13 -14.43 6.11
N PHE A 85 -2.13 -13.66 6.56
CA PHE A 85 -1.92 -12.71 7.64
C PHE A 85 -1.44 -13.40 8.92
N ARG A 86 -0.31 -12.98 9.45
CA ARG A 86 0.34 -13.45 10.66
C ARG A 86 0.53 -12.29 11.64
N PHE A 87 -0.59 -11.70 12.09
CA PHE A 87 -0.58 -10.63 13.08
C PHE A 87 0.12 -11.04 14.39
N ASP A 88 0.15 -12.33 14.67
CA ASP A 88 0.84 -12.94 15.80
C ASP A 88 2.37 -12.82 15.73
N LEU A 89 2.95 -12.64 14.55
CA LEU A 89 4.39 -12.47 14.37
C LEU A 89 4.83 -11.00 14.42
N ILE A 90 3.91 -10.05 14.33
CA ILE A 90 4.25 -8.63 14.28
C ILE A 90 4.68 -8.17 15.67
N GLY A 91 5.93 -7.77 15.81
CA GLY A 91 6.47 -7.24 17.07
C GLY A 91 6.33 -5.72 17.20
N ARG A 92 6.19 -4.99 16.08
CA ARG A 92 6.30 -3.54 16.06
C ARG A 92 5.36 -2.89 15.07
N VAL A 93 4.75 -1.75 15.43
CA VAL A 93 4.10 -0.83 14.49
C VAL A 93 5.12 0.24 14.12
N PRO A 94 5.68 0.23 12.91
CA PRO A 94 6.74 1.14 12.52
C PRO A 94 6.21 2.51 12.12
N ASN A 95 7.10 3.52 12.12
CA ASN A 95 6.92 4.72 11.31
C ASN A 95 7.13 4.36 9.84
N THR A 96 6.15 4.64 8.98
CA THR A 96 6.13 4.16 7.57
C THR A 96 6.83 5.09 6.59
N ARG A 97 7.36 6.23 7.03
CA ARG A 97 8.04 7.21 6.17
C ARG A 97 9.17 6.61 5.35
N ARG A 98 10.03 5.79 5.98
CA ARG A 98 11.15 5.16 5.30
C ARG A 98 10.71 4.17 4.22
N SER A 99 9.69 3.36 4.49
CA SER A 99 9.13 2.43 3.50
C SER A 99 8.51 3.17 2.31
N HIS A 100 7.86 4.31 2.54
CA HIS A 100 7.36 5.17 1.46
C HIS A 100 8.47 5.81 0.63
N LEU A 101 9.59 6.22 1.25
CA LEU A 101 10.77 6.69 0.50
C LEU A 101 11.34 5.60 -0.41
N LEU A 102 11.44 4.37 0.09
CA LEU A 102 11.91 3.23 -0.70
C LEU A 102 10.98 2.93 -1.88
N ILE A 103 9.66 2.94 -1.66
CA ILE A 103 8.65 2.74 -2.72
C ILE A 103 8.72 3.87 -3.76
N ALA A 104 8.93 5.12 -3.34
CA ALA A 104 9.09 6.25 -4.25
C ALA A 104 10.38 6.14 -5.08
N HIS A 105 11.49 5.67 -4.48
CA HIS A 105 12.71 5.38 -5.21
C HIS A 105 12.50 4.27 -6.24
N ALA A 106 11.85 3.18 -5.85
CA ALA A 106 11.54 2.04 -6.72
C ALA A 106 10.70 2.44 -7.95
N ALA A 107 9.88 3.49 -7.87
CA ALA A 107 9.13 4.00 -9.01
C ALA A 107 10.02 4.45 -10.15
N ARG A 108 11.19 5.06 -9.84
CA ARG A 108 12.18 5.49 -10.84
C ARG A 108 12.90 4.33 -11.52
N CYS A 109 12.92 3.17 -10.86
CA CYS A 109 13.53 1.94 -11.36
C CYS A 109 12.52 1.00 -12.02
N GLY A 110 11.23 1.37 -12.13
CA GLY A 110 10.18 0.50 -12.64
C GLY A 110 9.80 -0.67 -11.71
N LEU A 111 10.22 -0.62 -10.45
CA LEU A 111 10.06 -1.70 -9.47
C LEU A 111 9.08 -1.39 -8.34
N GLN A 112 8.31 -0.29 -8.47
CA GLN A 112 7.46 0.22 -7.40
C GLN A 112 6.50 -0.84 -6.82
N GLY A 113 5.79 -1.56 -7.68
CA GLY A 113 4.83 -2.59 -7.27
C GLY A 113 5.51 -3.77 -6.56
N ARG A 114 6.66 -4.23 -7.10
CA ARG A 114 7.43 -5.33 -6.50
C ARG A 114 7.98 -4.99 -5.11
N VAL A 115 8.55 -3.79 -4.96
CA VAL A 115 9.08 -3.34 -3.67
C VAL A 115 7.95 -3.20 -2.65
N LYS A 116 6.83 -2.58 -3.04
CA LYS A 116 5.66 -2.47 -2.17
C LYS A 116 5.12 -3.82 -1.75
N ASP A 117 5.02 -4.75 -2.68
CA ASP A 117 4.54 -6.11 -2.43
C ASP A 117 5.44 -6.82 -1.42
N ARG A 118 6.76 -6.78 -1.64
CA ARG A 118 7.74 -7.41 -0.75
C ARG A 118 7.73 -6.82 0.66
N ILE A 119 7.58 -5.48 0.79
CA ILE A 119 7.46 -4.81 2.10
C ILE A 119 6.21 -5.30 2.84
N MET A 120 5.05 -5.32 2.17
CA MET A 120 3.80 -5.72 2.80
C MET A 120 3.79 -7.21 3.17
N GLN A 121 4.34 -8.07 2.32
CA GLN A 121 4.53 -9.48 2.62
C GLN A 121 5.43 -9.68 3.86
N ALA A 122 6.58 -9.01 3.90
CA ALA A 122 7.50 -9.07 5.02
C ALA A 122 6.82 -8.69 6.34
N TYR A 123 6.03 -7.63 6.34
CA TYR A 123 5.36 -7.15 7.53
C TYR A 123 4.22 -8.06 7.96
N PHE A 124 3.29 -8.38 7.05
CA PHE A 124 2.05 -9.07 7.39
C PHE A 124 2.13 -10.59 7.43
N GLU A 125 3.05 -11.20 6.69
CA GLU A 125 3.16 -12.67 6.60
C GLU A 125 4.40 -13.21 7.32
N GLU A 126 5.47 -12.39 7.46
CA GLU A 126 6.75 -12.81 8.04
C GLU A 126 7.05 -12.13 9.39
N GLY A 127 6.30 -11.09 9.77
CA GLY A 127 6.49 -10.34 11.02
C GLY A 127 7.79 -9.52 11.08
N ARG A 128 8.36 -9.18 9.91
CA ARG A 128 9.62 -8.42 9.82
C ARG A 128 9.37 -6.94 10.13
N ASP A 129 10.32 -6.28 10.80
CA ASP A 129 10.22 -4.86 11.15
C ASP A 129 10.59 -3.98 9.95
N ILE A 130 9.58 -3.48 9.23
CA ILE A 130 9.75 -2.57 8.10
C ILE A 130 10.06 -1.11 8.51
N GLY A 131 10.25 -0.84 9.79
CA GLY A 131 10.80 0.41 10.32
C GLY A 131 12.33 0.42 10.40
N ASP A 132 12.94 -0.78 10.49
CA ASP A 132 14.40 -0.95 10.47
C ASP A 132 14.98 -0.63 9.08
N PRO A 133 15.90 0.35 8.98
CA PRO A 133 16.53 0.70 7.71
C PRO A 133 17.28 -0.47 7.06
N GLU A 134 17.96 -1.31 7.83
CA GLU A 134 18.72 -2.44 7.29
C GLU A 134 17.76 -3.51 6.76
N GLU A 135 16.60 -3.66 7.39
CA GLU A 135 15.55 -4.54 6.90
C GLU A 135 14.99 -4.04 5.56
N LEU A 136 14.72 -2.74 5.46
CA LEU A 136 14.27 -2.13 4.19
C LEU A 136 15.34 -2.27 3.09
N VAL A 137 16.64 -2.22 3.42
CA VAL A 137 17.71 -2.48 2.44
C VAL A 137 17.61 -3.90 1.91
N ARG A 138 17.48 -4.91 2.80
CA ARG A 138 17.32 -6.32 2.40
C ARG A 138 16.08 -6.52 1.53
N LEU A 139 14.93 -5.98 1.94
CA LEU A 139 13.66 -6.10 1.20
C LEU A 139 13.73 -5.45 -0.19
N GLY A 140 14.36 -4.28 -0.28
CA GLY A 140 14.56 -3.60 -1.56
C GLY A 140 15.48 -4.40 -2.49
N ALA A 141 16.55 -5.00 -1.97
CA ALA A 141 17.47 -5.85 -2.73
C ALA A 141 16.76 -7.15 -3.19
N GLU A 142 15.98 -7.80 -2.32
CA GLU A 142 15.13 -8.95 -2.67
C GLU A 142 14.15 -8.61 -3.81
N ALA A 143 13.69 -7.37 -3.87
CA ALA A 143 12.83 -6.86 -4.94
C ALA A 143 13.58 -6.41 -6.21
N GLY A 144 14.93 -6.41 -6.20
CA GLY A 144 15.77 -6.12 -7.35
C GLY A 144 16.39 -4.72 -7.40
N LEU A 145 16.32 -3.94 -6.32
CA LEU A 145 17.02 -2.67 -6.20
C LEU A 145 18.49 -2.86 -5.79
N ILE A 146 19.31 -1.84 -6.02
CA ILE A 146 20.73 -1.84 -5.64
C ILE A 146 20.87 -1.37 -4.18
N GLU A 147 21.45 -2.19 -3.30
CA GLU A 147 21.58 -1.90 -1.86
C GLU A 147 22.23 -0.55 -1.57
N ALA A 148 23.31 -0.19 -2.28
CA ALA A 148 24.00 1.07 -2.06
C ALA A 148 23.10 2.29 -2.36
N GLU A 149 22.23 2.19 -3.37
CA GLU A 149 21.26 3.23 -3.68
C GLU A 149 20.17 3.33 -2.60
N ILE A 150 19.68 2.19 -2.11
CA ILE A 150 18.69 2.15 -1.03
C ILE A 150 19.26 2.82 0.22
N ARG A 151 20.49 2.45 0.64
CA ARG A 151 21.16 3.06 1.79
C ARG A 151 21.25 4.58 1.66
N ASN A 152 21.67 5.07 0.48
CA ASN A 152 21.72 6.50 0.21
C ASN A 152 20.34 7.17 0.31
N VAL A 153 19.31 6.55 -0.25
CA VAL A 153 17.94 7.06 -0.18
C VAL A 153 17.45 7.17 1.26
N LEU A 154 17.67 6.14 2.08
CA LEU A 154 17.20 6.10 3.46
C LEU A 154 17.99 7.04 4.38
N ILE A 155 19.33 7.12 4.24
CA ILE A 155 20.21 7.99 5.04
C ILE A 155 19.96 9.47 4.70
N LEU A 156 19.98 9.80 3.42
CA LEU A 156 19.82 11.18 2.94
C LEU A 156 18.35 11.60 2.80
N ARG A 157 17.41 10.70 3.07
CA ARG A 157 15.96 10.91 2.93
C ARG A 157 15.58 11.46 1.55
N VAL A 158 16.22 10.93 0.51
CA VAL A 158 16.00 11.38 -0.88
C VAL A 158 14.56 11.15 -1.29
N GLY A 159 13.86 12.23 -1.68
CA GLY A 159 12.44 12.17 -2.08
C GLY A 159 11.45 12.44 -0.95
N GLN A 160 11.91 12.80 0.27
CA GLN A 160 11.03 13.10 1.40
C GLN A 160 10.00 14.19 1.06
N ASP A 161 10.43 15.28 0.39
CA ASP A 161 9.51 16.36 -0.01
C ASP A 161 8.43 15.84 -0.97
N GLY A 162 8.76 14.86 -1.82
CA GLY A 162 7.81 14.21 -2.72
C GLY A 162 6.78 13.36 -1.98
N VAL A 163 7.19 12.65 -0.91
CA VAL A 163 6.27 11.89 -0.05
C VAL A 163 5.31 12.85 0.66
N VAL A 164 5.84 13.90 1.28
CA VAL A 164 5.02 14.93 1.97
C VAL A 164 4.07 15.65 0.98
N ALA A 165 4.54 15.96 -0.23
CA ALA A 165 3.71 16.57 -1.25
C ALA A 165 2.56 15.65 -1.70
N ALA A 166 2.81 14.35 -1.82
CA ALA A 166 1.78 13.37 -2.18
C ALA A 166 0.73 13.21 -1.07
N GLU A 167 1.12 13.25 0.19
CA GLU A 167 0.19 13.24 1.34
C GLU A 167 -0.69 14.50 1.37
N ARG A 168 -0.09 15.67 1.13
CA ARG A 168 -0.87 16.93 0.98
C ARG A 168 -1.83 16.85 -0.20
N HIS A 169 -1.40 16.25 -1.30
CA HIS A 169 -2.29 16.04 -2.46
C HIS A 169 -3.47 15.13 -2.12
N ALA A 170 -3.25 14.06 -1.34
CA ALA A 170 -4.33 13.22 -0.85
C ALA A 170 -5.37 14.02 -0.05
N ALA A 171 -4.91 14.93 0.84
CA ALA A 171 -5.79 15.79 1.61
C ALA A 171 -6.59 16.75 0.71
N VAL A 172 -5.97 17.34 -0.33
CA VAL A 172 -6.67 18.20 -1.33
C VAL A 172 -7.74 17.42 -2.10
N LEU A 173 -7.48 16.13 -2.38
CA LEU A 173 -8.47 15.24 -3.02
C LEU A 173 -9.57 14.75 -2.05
N GLY A 174 -9.53 15.14 -0.77
CA GLY A 174 -10.47 14.68 0.24
C GLY A 174 -10.29 13.21 0.64
N ILE A 175 -9.12 12.63 0.41
CA ILE A 175 -8.80 11.25 0.77
C ILE A 175 -8.50 11.22 2.27
N THR A 176 -9.37 10.57 3.04
CA THR A 176 -9.27 10.45 4.50
C THR A 176 -8.97 9.04 4.97
N GLY A 177 -8.86 8.08 4.05
CA GLY A 177 -8.58 6.69 4.37
C GLY A 177 -8.04 5.91 3.19
N VAL A 178 -7.46 4.75 3.48
CA VAL A 178 -6.79 3.89 2.49
C VAL A 178 -7.21 2.43 2.65
N PRO A 179 -7.17 1.61 1.57
CA PRO A 179 -6.76 1.99 0.22
C PRO A 179 -7.79 2.88 -0.48
N THR A 180 -7.31 3.84 -1.26
CA THR A 180 -8.15 4.65 -2.16
C THR A 180 -7.51 4.67 -3.55
N LEU A 181 -8.28 4.30 -4.55
CA LEU A 181 -7.87 4.25 -5.95
C LEU A 181 -8.49 5.43 -6.70
N VAL A 182 -7.69 6.15 -7.46
CA VAL A 182 -8.12 7.27 -8.31
C VAL A 182 -7.81 6.92 -9.76
N PHE A 183 -8.86 6.75 -10.56
CA PHE A 183 -8.78 6.40 -11.98
C PHE A 183 -8.82 7.67 -12.83
N ASP A 184 -7.78 7.86 -13.65
CA ASP A 184 -7.58 8.99 -14.57
C ASP A 184 -7.77 10.38 -13.93
N GLY A 185 -7.62 10.47 -12.59
CA GLY A 185 -7.83 11.69 -11.81
C GLY A 185 -9.29 12.11 -11.67
N GLN A 186 -10.27 11.25 -12.01
CA GLN A 186 -11.68 11.59 -12.08
C GLN A 186 -12.58 10.71 -11.20
N TYR A 187 -12.30 9.42 -11.12
CA TYR A 187 -13.14 8.46 -10.39
C TYR A 187 -12.40 7.94 -9.19
N THR A 188 -13.01 8.05 -8.02
CA THR A 188 -12.41 7.63 -6.75
C THR A 188 -13.16 6.44 -6.18
N ILE A 189 -12.43 5.38 -5.83
CA ILE A 189 -12.96 4.18 -5.19
C ILE A 189 -12.20 3.95 -3.89
N SER A 190 -12.90 3.89 -2.78
CA SER A 190 -12.31 3.65 -1.47
C SER A 190 -12.54 2.21 -0.99
N GLY A 191 -11.59 1.70 -0.21
CA GLY A 191 -11.65 0.40 0.44
C GLY A 191 -11.16 -0.77 -0.43
N ALA A 192 -10.92 -1.89 0.24
CA ALA A 192 -10.49 -3.15 -0.37
C ALA A 192 -11.68 -3.88 -1.01
N GLN A 193 -12.17 -3.36 -2.13
CA GLN A 193 -13.29 -3.94 -2.86
C GLN A 193 -13.01 -5.39 -3.27
N GLU A 194 -14.08 -6.17 -3.51
CA GLU A 194 -13.96 -7.52 -4.07
C GLU A 194 -13.34 -7.48 -5.48
N ALA A 195 -12.59 -8.53 -5.87
CA ALA A 195 -11.95 -8.60 -7.19
C ALA A 195 -12.96 -8.44 -8.34
N ALA A 196 -14.15 -9.03 -8.22
CA ALA A 196 -15.21 -8.89 -9.20
C ALA A 196 -15.72 -7.43 -9.31
N THR A 197 -15.72 -6.69 -8.20
CA THR A 197 -16.08 -5.28 -8.20
C THR A 197 -15.01 -4.43 -8.88
N PHE A 198 -13.73 -4.67 -8.59
CA PHE A 198 -12.64 -4.00 -9.29
C PHE A 198 -12.65 -4.29 -10.80
N ALA A 199 -12.95 -5.54 -11.20
CA ALA A 199 -13.05 -5.89 -12.61
C ALA A 199 -14.17 -5.07 -13.33
N ARG A 200 -15.35 -4.96 -12.70
CA ARG A 200 -16.44 -4.13 -13.25
C ARG A 200 -16.07 -2.64 -13.32
N ILE A 201 -15.35 -2.12 -12.33
CA ILE A 201 -14.89 -0.72 -12.32
C ILE A 201 -13.90 -0.48 -13.47
N LEU A 202 -12.97 -1.40 -13.70
CA LEU A 202 -12.04 -1.32 -14.84
C LEU A 202 -12.78 -1.27 -16.16
N ASP A 203 -13.80 -2.12 -16.35
CA ASP A 203 -14.63 -2.13 -17.55
C ASP A 203 -15.36 -0.79 -17.74
N GLN A 204 -16.01 -0.27 -16.69
CA GLN A 204 -16.74 1.01 -16.72
C GLN A 204 -15.82 2.21 -17.03
N VAL A 205 -14.63 2.27 -16.41
CA VAL A 205 -13.68 3.36 -16.66
C VAL A 205 -13.19 3.32 -18.10
N ALA A 206 -12.95 2.12 -18.66
CA ALA A 206 -12.55 1.96 -20.04
C ALA A 206 -13.65 2.40 -21.03
N GLU A 207 -14.93 2.04 -20.76
CA GLU A 207 -16.08 2.49 -21.53
C GLU A 207 -16.21 4.01 -21.54
N PHE A 208 -16.08 4.65 -20.37
CA PHE A 208 -16.15 6.12 -20.26
C PHE A 208 -15.01 6.82 -21.00
N ALA A 209 -13.78 6.25 -20.98
CA ALA A 209 -12.66 6.78 -21.75
C ALA A 209 -12.92 6.73 -23.26
N THR A 210 -13.47 5.62 -23.73
CA THR A 210 -13.84 5.43 -25.15
C THR A 210 -14.95 6.41 -25.57
N ALA A 211 -16.00 6.56 -24.77
CA ALA A 211 -17.13 7.46 -25.06
C ALA A 211 -16.71 8.94 -25.14
N ARG A 212 -15.61 9.33 -24.47
CA ARG A 212 -15.06 10.70 -24.49
C ARG A 212 -14.02 10.94 -25.60
N GLY A 213 -13.71 9.94 -26.42
CA GLY A 213 -12.69 10.06 -27.46
C GLY A 213 -11.25 10.17 -26.93
N VAL A 214 -11.01 9.78 -25.69
CA VAL A 214 -9.68 9.76 -25.01
C VAL A 214 -9.14 8.31 -25.08
N ALA A 215 -9.32 7.63 -26.20
CA ALA A 215 -8.77 6.31 -26.39
C ALA A 215 -7.36 6.40 -26.98
N SER A 216 -6.39 5.84 -26.22
CA SER A 216 -4.99 5.45 -26.46
C SER A 216 -3.92 6.43 -26.12
#